data_f497b32a36d1b7177d738b9c0baf5232
#
_entry.id   f497b32a36d1b7177d738b9c0baf5232
#
_cell.length_a   1.000
_cell.length_b   1.000
_cell.length_c   1.000
_cell.angle_alpha   90.00
_cell.angle_beta   90.00
_cell.angle_gamma   90.00
#
_symmetry.space_group_name_H-M   'P 1'
#
loop_
_entity.id
_entity.type
_entity.pdbx_description
1 polymer ?
#
loop_
_entity_poly.entity_id
_entity_poly.type
_entity_poly.pdbx_seq_one_letter_code
_entity_poly.pdbx_strand_id
1 'polypeptide(L)'
;MAEDSFTLTTFYTCWKEYQDRIKGALAPLNASQLELRAAPHLRSIGEIALHIVACRAGWFTEFLGEDGGEEMKAYADWDIAGAPARPAAEIARGLDRTWQFMMDCLARWSPADMHQTFPDDWNGERVYLSRAWVIWHVMEHDLHHGGELSHTFGMHGIPADFPG
;
A
#
# COMPACT_ATOMS: atom_id res chain seq x y z
N MET A 1 13.34 24.72 14.96
CA MET A 1 13.16 23.28 14.74
C MET A 1 11.70 22.87 14.68
N ALA A 2 10.80 23.84 14.44
CA ALA A 2 9.37 23.59 14.17
C ALA A 2 9.05 23.40 12.66
N GLU A 3 10.01 23.62 11.76
CA GLU A 3 9.80 23.52 10.31
C GLU A 3 9.73 22.08 9.80
N ASP A 4 10.47 21.14 10.43
CA ASP A 4 10.54 19.76 9.93
C ASP A 4 9.22 18.96 10.10
N SER A 5 8.48 19.24 11.18
CA SER A 5 7.19 18.56 11.41
C SER A 5 6.10 19.00 10.43
N PHE A 6 6.13 20.25 9.98
CA PHE A 6 5.14 20.79 9.04
C PHE A 6 5.28 20.17 7.65
N THR A 7 6.49 19.99 7.16
CA THR A 7 6.75 19.40 5.84
C THR A 7 6.26 17.94 5.76
N LEU A 8 6.59 17.10 6.75
CA LEU A 8 6.15 15.70 6.79
C LEU A 8 4.63 15.56 6.91
N THR A 9 3.97 16.42 7.68
CA THR A 9 2.51 16.43 7.80
C THR A 9 1.83 16.62 6.45
N THR A 10 2.34 17.52 5.61
CA THR A 10 1.79 17.73 4.26
C THR A 10 1.91 16.49 3.40
N PHE A 11 3.07 15.80 3.41
CA PHE A 11 3.24 14.56 2.65
C PHE A 11 2.28 13.46 3.11
N TYR A 12 2.11 13.26 4.40
CA TYR A 12 1.18 12.25 4.93
C TYR A 12 -0.29 12.61 4.65
N THR A 13 -0.65 13.88 4.67
CA THR A 13 -1.98 14.33 4.29
C THR A 13 -2.28 14.04 2.81
N CYS A 14 -1.36 14.38 1.92
CA CYS A 14 -1.49 14.10 0.48
C CYS A 14 -1.52 12.59 0.20
N TRP A 15 -0.72 11.81 0.90
CA TRP A 15 -0.75 10.34 0.79
C TRP A 15 -2.09 9.76 1.27
N LYS A 16 -2.66 10.32 2.37
CA LYS A 16 -4.00 9.93 2.84
C LYS A 16 -5.08 10.22 1.80
N GLU A 17 -5.03 11.39 1.17
CA GLU A 17 -5.96 11.74 0.10
C GLU A 17 -5.85 10.77 -1.08
N TYR A 18 -4.63 10.38 -1.44
CA TYR A 18 -4.38 9.39 -2.49
C TYR A 18 -4.93 8.00 -2.13
N GLN A 19 -4.69 7.54 -0.90
CA GLN A 19 -5.27 6.33 -0.34
C GLN A 19 -6.81 6.33 -0.43
N ASP A 20 -7.45 7.46 -0.10
CA ASP A 20 -8.91 7.57 -0.14
C ASP A 20 -9.46 7.50 -1.57
N ARG A 21 -8.70 8.01 -2.55
CA ARG A 21 -9.04 7.89 -3.97
C ARG A 21 -8.93 6.44 -4.45
N ILE A 22 -7.85 5.73 -4.14
CA ILE A 22 -7.71 4.30 -4.45
C ILE A 22 -8.91 3.53 -3.89
N LYS A 23 -9.19 3.69 -2.59
CA LYS A 23 -10.30 3.02 -1.93
C LYS A 23 -11.65 3.39 -2.55
N GLY A 24 -11.89 4.67 -2.81
CA GLY A 24 -13.13 5.17 -3.40
C GLY A 24 -13.38 4.60 -4.80
N ALA A 25 -12.34 4.41 -5.61
CA ALA A 25 -12.44 3.80 -6.93
C ALA A 25 -12.70 2.29 -6.87
N LEU A 26 -12.14 1.58 -5.89
CA LEU A 26 -12.27 0.13 -5.74
C LEU A 26 -13.57 -0.31 -5.06
N ALA A 27 -14.03 0.44 -4.07
CA ALA A 27 -15.16 0.05 -3.23
C ALA A 27 -16.49 -0.25 -3.98
N PRO A 28 -16.85 0.46 -5.08
CA PRO A 28 -18.09 0.19 -5.80
C PRO A 28 -18.00 -0.97 -6.81
N LEU A 29 -16.80 -1.55 -7.04
CA LEU A 29 -16.60 -2.55 -8.09
C LEU A 29 -17.26 -3.88 -7.75
N ASN A 30 -17.83 -4.51 -8.76
CA ASN A 30 -18.29 -5.90 -8.67
C ASN A 30 -17.18 -6.90 -9.01
N ALA A 31 -17.42 -8.19 -8.81
CA ALA A 31 -16.44 -9.24 -9.03
C ALA A 31 -15.89 -9.26 -10.47
N SER A 32 -16.74 -9.07 -11.48
CA SER A 32 -16.29 -9.07 -12.88
C SER A 32 -15.42 -7.84 -13.21
N GLN A 33 -15.65 -6.71 -12.58
CA GLN A 33 -14.81 -5.52 -12.74
C GLN A 33 -13.44 -5.69 -12.07
N LEU A 34 -13.38 -6.39 -10.93
CA LEU A 34 -12.11 -6.70 -10.25
C LEU A 34 -11.21 -7.64 -11.07
N GLU A 35 -11.77 -8.44 -11.98
CA GLU A 35 -11.03 -9.33 -12.88
C GLU A 35 -10.47 -8.64 -14.14
N LEU A 36 -10.86 -7.39 -14.40
CA LEU A 36 -10.38 -6.64 -15.57
C LEU A 36 -8.88 -6.38 -15.47
N ARG A 37 -8.20 -6.42 -16.62
CA ARG A 37 -6.74 -6.27 -16.77
C ARG A 37 -6.44 -5.30 -17.90
N ALA A 38 -5.35 -4.57 -17.80
CA ALA A 38 -4.83 -3.76 -18.91
C ALA A 38 -4.35 -4.63 -20.08
N ALA A 39 -3.80 -5.82 -19.78
CA ALA A 39 -3.45 -6.84 -20.77
C ALA A 39 -3.54 -8.25 -20.13
N PRO A 40 -3.70 -9.33 -20.91
CA PRO A 40 -3.93 -10.68 -20.40
C PRO A 40 -2.84 -11.20 -19.45
N HIS A 41 -1.60 -10.74 -19.60
CA HIS A 41 -0.44 -11.16 -18.82
C HIS A 41 -0.14 -10.25 -17.61
N LEU A 42 -0.91 -9.16 -17.44
CA LEU A 42 -0.77 -8.24 -16.32
C LEU A 42 -1.73 -8.59 -15.18
N ARG A 43 -1.47 -8.05 -14.01
CA ARG A 43 -2.36 -8.17 -12.85
C ARG A 43 -3.74 -7.58 -13.14
N SER A 44 -4.79 -8.17 -12.59
CA SER A 44 -6.12 -7.59 -12.59
C SER A 44 -6.23 -6.43 -11.59
N ILE A 45 -7.31 -5.67 -11.71
CA ILE A 45 -7.64 -4.60 -10.73
C ILE A 45 -7.65 -5.15 -9.31
N GLY A 46 -8.28 -6.31 -9.11
CA GLY A 46 -8.33 -6.97 -7.80
C GLY A 46 -6.93 -7.40 -7.32
N GLU A 47 -6.12 -8.01 -8.19
CA GLU A 47 -4.76 -8.44 -7.85
C GLU A 47 -3.84 -7.25 -7.51
N ILE A 48 -3.94 -6.13 -8.23
CA ILE A 48 -3.21 -4.91 -7.88
C ILE A 48 -3.63 -4.39 -6.50
N ALA A 49 -4.93 -4.37 -6.24
CA ALA A 49 -5.45 -3.91 -4.96
C ALA A 49 -5.02 -4.80 -3.78
N LEU A 50 -5.02 -6.13 -3.95
CA LEU A 50 -4.51 -7.08 -2.95
C LEU A 50 -3.01 -6.87 -2.72
N HIS A 51 -2.25 -6.64 -3.78
CA HIS A 51 -0.81 -6.36 -3.70
C HIS A 51 -0.51 -5.08 -2.90
N ILE A 52 -1.27 -4.00 -3.08
CA ILE A 52 -1.12 -2.78 -2.26
C ILE A 52 -1.34 -3.11 -0.76
N VAL A 53 -2.40 -3.82 -0.42
CA VAL A 53 -2.70 -4.20 0.96
C VAL A 53 -1.59 -5.07 1.56
N ALA A 54 -1.17 -6.11 0.82
CA ALA A 54 -0.13 -7.04 1.27
C ALA A 54 1.23 -6.36 1.46
N CYS A 55 1.61 -5.48 0.52
CA CYS A 55 2.85 -4.72 0.61
C CYS A 55 2.91 -3.87 1.88
N ARG A 56 1.86 -3.10 2.17
CA ARG A 56 1.78 -2.27 3.39
C ARG A 56 1.92 -3.11 4.66
N ALA A 57 1.18 -4.22 4.73
CA ALA A 57 1.22 -5.11 5.88
C ALA A 57 2.60 -5.78 6.02
N GLY A 58 3.13 -6.37 4.96
CA GLY A 58 4.40 -7.11 4.97
C GLY A 58 5.60 -6.23 5.34
N TRP A 59 5.73 -5.04 4.73
CA TRP A 59 6.85 -4.15 5.06
C TRP A 59 6.85 -3.70 6.52
N PHE A 60 5.68 -3.43 7.09
CA PHE A 60 5.62 -2.99 8.48
C PHE A 60 5.72 -4.15 9.48
N THR A 61 5.09 -5.30 9.20
CA THR A 61 5.13 -6.43 10.15
C THR A 61 6.36 -7.31 9.98
N GLU A 62 6.62 -7.78 8.76
CA GLU A 62 7.67 -8.78 8.53
C GLU A 62 9.05 -8.13 8.45
N PHE A 63 9.18 -6.98 7.79
CA PHE A 63 10.46 -6.33 7.62
C PHE A 63 10.82 -5.41 8.79
N LEU A 64 9.94 -4.51 9.21
CA LEU A 64 10.20 -3.60 10.33
C LEU A 64 9.96 -4.25 11.70
N GLY A 65 9.27 -5.41 11.75
CA GLY A 65 8.99 -6.13 12.99
C GLY A 65 7.91 -5.48 13.88
N GLU A 66 7.06 -4.64 13.31
CA GLU A 66 5.96 -4.00 14.05
C GLU A 66 4.85 -5.01 14.35
N ASP A 67 4.33 -4.99 15.56
CA ASP A 67 3.25 -5.91 15.97
C ASP A 67 1.89 -5.39 15.47
N GLY A 68 1.44 -5.95 14.37
CA GLY A 68 0.11 -5.71 13.79
C GLY A 68 -0.92 -6.78 14.14
N GLY A 69 -0.56 -7.75 15.00
CA GLY A 69 -1.40 -8.88 15.35
C GLY A 69 -1.69 -9.81 14.17
N GLU A 70 -2.57 -10.78 14.39
CA GLU A 70 -2.93 -11.78 13.37
C GLU A 70 -3.63 -11.15 12.14
N GLU A 71 -4.29 -10.01 12.32
CA GLU A 71 -4.98 -9.33 11.21
C GLU A 71 -3.97 -8.82 10.17
N MET A 72 -2.90 -8.15 10.58
CA MET A 72 -1.89 -7.64 9.65
C MET A 72 -1.08 -8.76 8.99
N LYS A 73 -0.78 -9.83 9.72
CA LYS A 73 -0.18 -11.03 9.14
C LYS A 73 -1.05 -11.63 8.06
N ALA A 74 -2.36 -11.73 8.30
CA ALA A 74 -3.31 -12.22 7.31
C ALA A 74 -3.38 -11.31 6.07
N TYR A 75 -3.24 -9.99 6.21
CA TYR A 75 -3.16 -9.07 5.08
C TYR A 75 -1.85 -9.20 4.29
N ALA A 76 -0.72 -9.46 4.94
CA ALA A 76 0.56 -9.70 4.27
C ALA A 76 0.48 -10.90 3.30
N ASP A 77 -0.34 -11.90 3.63
CA ASP A 77 -0.55 -13.10 2.81
C ASP A 77 -1.54 -12.89 1.63
N TRP A 78 -2.05 -11.69 1.40
CA TRP A 78 -3.06 -11.49 0.35
C TRP A 78 -2.52 -11.56 -1.07
N ASP A 79 -1.22 -11.38 -1.28
CA ASP A 79 -0.58 -11.45 -2.61
C ASP A 79 0.30 -12.70 -2.81
N ILE A 80 0.15 -13.73 -1.98
CA ILE A 80 0.85 -14.99 -2.20
C ILE A 80 0.23 -15.79 -3.33
N ALA A 81 1.03 -16.65 -3.97
CA ALA A 81 0.56 -17.50 -5.06
C ALA A 81 -0.61 -18.38 -4.63
N GLY A 82 -1.72 -18.29 -5.33
CA GLY A 82 -2.94 -19.06 -5.04
C GLY A 82 -3.84 -18.43 -3.97
N ALA A 83 -3.54 -17.22 -3.51
CA ALA A 83 -4.45 -16.49 -2.63
C ALA A 83 -5.82 -16.29 -3.29
N PRO A 84 -6.93 -16.44 -2.54
CA PRO A 84 -8.26 -16.30 -3.10
C PRO A 84 -8.56 -14.86 -3.49
N ALA A 85 -9.30 -14.67 -4.60
CA ALA A 85 -9.89 -13.38 -4.93
C ALA A 85 -10.81 -12.89 -3.80
N ARG A 86 -10.86 -11.57 -3.59
CA ARG A 86 -11.64 -10.96 -2.52
C ARG A 86 -12.64 -9.95 -3.05
N PRO A 87 -13.81 -9.82 -2.42
CA PRO A 87 -14.79 -8.82 -2.83
C PRO A 87 -14.29 -7.39 -2.52
N ALA A 88 -14.75 -6.41 -3.30
CA ALA A 88 -14.37 -5.00 -3.16
C ALA A 88 -14.51 -4.44 -1.73
N ALA A 89 -15.56 -4.84 -1.01
CA ALA A 89 -15.76 -4.41 0.37
C ALA A 89 -14.67 -4.93 1.34
N GLU A 90 -14.13 -6.12 1.08
CA GLU A 90 -13.03 -6.67 1.87
C GLU A 90 -11.71 -5.96 1.53
N ILE A 91 -11.47 -5.71 0.24
CA ILE A 91 -10.32 -4.94 -0.24
C ILE A 91 -10.33 -3.52 0.38
N ALA A 92 -11.46 -2.83 0.33
CA ALA A 92 -11.60 -1.49 0.92
C ALA A 92 -11.29 -1.49 2.42
N ARG A 93 -11.75 -2.51 3.14
CA ARG A 93 -11.42 -2.68 4.57
C ARG A 93 -9.94 -2.95 4.78
N GLY A 94 -9.30 -3.80 3.97
CA GLY A 94 -7.86 -4.06 4.02
C GLY A 94 -7.04 -2.78 3.82
N LEU A 95 -7.42 -1.95 2.84
CA LEU A 95 -6.81 -0.63 2.61
C LEU A 95 -6.94 0.29 3.84
N ASP A 96 -8.11 0.35 4.47
CA ASP A 96 -8.31 1.18 5.68
C ASP A 96 -7.52 0.64 6.88
N ARG A 97 -7.52 -0.67 7.10
CA ARG A 97 -6.86 -1.29 8.24
C ARG A 97 -5.34 -1.18 8.16
N THR A 98 -4.76 -1.46 6.99
CA THR A 98 -3.32 -1.31 6.78
C THR A 98 -2.90 0.15 6.83
N TRP A 99 -3.70 1.08 6.30
CA TRP A 99 -3.47 2.52 6.45
C TRP A 99 -3.41 2.93 7.93
N GLN A 100 -4.44 2.57 8.71
CA GLN A 100 -4.48 2.92 10.14
C GLN A 100 -3.30 2.36 10.90
N PHE A 101 -2.93 1.10 10.63
CA PHE A 101 -1.77 0.46 11.25
C PHE A 101 -0.46 1.22 10.96
N MET A 102 -0.24 1.61 9.71
CA MET A 102 0.93 2.41 9.33
C MET A 102 0.94 3.75 10.06
N MET A 103 -0.20 4.46 10.12
CA MET A 103 -0.30 5.75 10.82
C MET A 103 -0.07 5.62 12.32
N ASP A 104 -0.56 4.56 12.94
CA ASP A 104 -0.31 4.28 14.36
C ASP A 104 1.19 4.00 14.63
N CYS A 105 1.89 3.34 13.70
CA CYS A 105 3.33 3.18 13.76
C CYS A 105 4.05 4.53 13.64
N LEU A 106 3.72 5.32 12.63
CA LEU A 106 4.31 6.65 12.41
C LEU A 106 4.10 7.60 13.61
N ALA A 107 2.94 7.53 14.26
CA ALA A 107 2.64 8.34 15.44
C ALA A 107 3.50 7.98 16.67
N ARG A 108 4.01 6.74 16.74
CA ARG A 108 4.87 6.29 17.86
C ARG A 108 6.35 6.57 17.63
N TRP A 109 6.78 6.71 16.38
CA TRP A 109 8.19 6.84 16.05
C TRP A 109 8.69 8.28 16.23
N SER A 110 9.86 8.42 16.84
CA SER A 110 10.59 9.67 16.93
C SER A 110 11.43 9.90 15.67
N PRO A 111 11.92 11.13 15.43
CA PRO A 111 12.86 11.40 14.35
C PRO A 111 14.13 10.53 14.38
N ALA A 112 14.57 10.11 15.57
CA ALA A 112 15.72 9.21 15.70
C ALA A 112 15.42 7.79 15.20
N ASP A 113 14.18 7.31 15.40
CA ASP A 113 13.75 5.99 14.93
C ASP A 113 13.77 5.87 13.40
N MET A 114 13.64 7.00 12.68
CA MET A 114 13.69 7.03 11.21
C MET A 114 15.04 6.56 10.65
N HIS A 115 16.11 6.70 11.42
CA HIS A 115 17.46 6.30 11.03
C HIS A 115 17.79 4.84 11.40
N GLN A 116 16.93 4.15 12.15
CA GLN A 116 17.11 2.73 12.43
C GLN A 116 17.13 1.94 11.13
N THR A 117 18.12 1.05 10.97
CA THR A 117 18.29 0.23 9.77
C THR A 117 18.01 -1.23 10.04
N PHE A 118 17.51 -1.90 9.00
CA PHE A 118 17.15 -3.32 9.00
C PHE A 118 17.90 -4.00 7.85
N PRO A 119 18.44 -5.20 8.07
CA PRO A 119 19.17 -5.92 7.03
C PRO A 119 18.20 -6.53 6.01
N ASP A 120 18.61 -6.49 4.72
CA ASP A 120 17.95 -7.17 3.63
C ASP A 120 18.98 -7.75 2.66
N ASP A 121 18.57 -8.63 1.76
CA ASP A 121 19.43 -9.22 0.74
C ASP A 121 18.89 -8.90 -0.67
N TRP A 122 19.61 -8.03 -1.38
CA TRP A 122 19.25 -7.66 -2.76
C TRP A 122 20.26 -8.25 -3.75
N ASN A 123 19.79 -9.17 -4.60
CA ASN A 123 20.63 -9.83 -5.61
C ASN A 123 21.90 -10.49 -5.05
N GLY A 124 21.84 -11.00 -3.82
CA GLY A 124 22.98 -11.61 -3.14
C GLY A 124 23.92 -10.63 -2.42
N GLU A 125 23.56 -9.35 -2.39
CA GLU A 125 24.28 -8.33 -1.62
C GLU A 125 23.49 -7.94 -0.38
N ARG A 126 24.18 -7.93 0.77
CA ARG A 126 23.59 -7.47 2.04
C ARG A 126 23.45 -5.96 2.00
N VAL A 127 22.21 -5.48 2.11
CA VAL A 127 21.89 -4.06 2.20
C VAL A 127 21.27 -3.75 3.58
N TYR A 128 21.25 -2.47 3.95
CA TYR A 128 20.62 -2.02 5.18
C TYR A 128 19.65 -0.89 4.82
N LEU A 129 18.37 -1.13 4.99
CA LEU A 129 17.32 -0.19 4.68
C LEU A 129 16.87 0.55 5.94
N SER A 130 16.80 1.86 5.91
CA SER A 130 16.31 2.64 7.04
C SER A 130 14.78 2.60 7.12
N ARG A 131 14.23 2.83 8.31
CA ARG A 131 12.79 2.98 8.49
C ARG A 131 12.23 4.10 7.59
N ALA A 132 12.94 5.21 7.45
CA ALA A 132 12.55 6.28 6.53
C ALA A 132 12.48 5.81 5.07
N TRP A 133 13.41 4.94 4.65
CA TRP A 133 13.40 4.35 3.32
C TRP A 133 12.17 3.46 3.12
N VAL A 134 11.79 2.66 4.11
CA VAL A 134 10.59 1.80 4.03
C VAL A 134 9.32 2.64 3.88
N ILE A 135 9.19 3.74 4.62
CA ILE A 135 8.05 4.65 4.49
C ILE A 135 7.98 5.22 3.07
N TRP A 136 9.12 5.67 2.54
CA TRP A 136 9.21 6.16 1.16
C TRP A 136 8.83 5.08 0.15
N HIS A 137 9.37 3.87 0.31
CA HIS A 137 9.08 2.76 -0.59
C HIS A 137 7.58 2.39 -0.61
N VAL A 138 6.93 2.31 0.55
CA VAL A 138 5.50 2.01 0.63
C VAL A 138 4.66 3.15 0.02
N MET A 139 5.05 4.41 0.21
CA MET A 139 4.39 5.54 -0.44
C MET A 139 4.55 5.49 -1.96
N GLU A 140 5.76 5.29 -2.45
CA GLU A 140 6.06 5.15 -3.89
C GLU A 140 5.29 3.98 -4.50
N HIS A 141 5.24 2.86 -3.81
CA HIS A 141 4.50 1.67 -4.21
C HIS A 141 2.99 1.94 -4.36
N ASP A 142 2.39 2.67 -3.42
CA ASP A 142 0.98 3.08 -3.52
C ASP A 142 0.74 3.98 -4.73
N LEU A 143 1.64 4.94 -5.00
CA LEU A 143 1.54 5.84 -6.15
C LEU A 143 1.70 5.09 -7.47
N HIS A 144 2.67 4.16 -7.54
CA HIS A 144 2.91 3.34 -8.72
C HIS A 144 1.69 2.49 -9.07
N HIS A 145 1.19 1.71 -8.13
CA HIS A 145 0.06 0.82 -8.35
C HIS A 145 -1.28 1.56 -8.45
N GLY A 146 -1.41 2.71 -7.82
CA GLY A 146 -2.55 3.59 -8.05
C GLY A 146 -2.59 4.12 -9.49
N GLY A 147 -1.43 4.43 -10.08
CA GLY A 147 -1.30 4.77 -11.49
C GLY A 147 -1.70 3.61 -12.42
N GLU A 148 -1.29 2.38 -12.11
CA GLU A 148 -1.71 1.17 -12.86
C GLU A 148 -3.23 0.95 -12.77
N LEU A 149 -3.84 1.12 -11.59
CA LEU A 149 -5.29 1.07 -11.40
C LEU A 149 -5.99 2.12 -12.23
N SER A 150 -5.58 3.39 -12.14
CA SER A 150 -6.15 4.50 -12.90
C SER A 150 -6.11 4.24 -14.41
N HIS A 151 -4.97 3.78 -14.91
CA HIS A 151 -4.81 3.42 -16.31
C HIS A 151 -5.74 2.28 -16.71
N THR A 152 -5.81 1.21 -15.92
CA THR A 152 -6.67 0.05 -16.18
C THR A 152 -8.14 0.44 -16.16
N PHE A 153 -8.57 1.26 -15.21
CA PHE A 153 -9.93 1.79 -15.18
C PHE A 153 -10.27 2.57 -16.46
N GLY A 154 -9.38 3.47 -16.88
CA GLY A 154 -9.57 4.26 -18.12
C GLY A 154 -9.71 3.37 -19.36
N MET A 155 -8.92 2.30 -19.47
CA MET A 155 -9.01 1.34 -20.60
C MET A 155 -10.36 0.63 -20.66
N HIS A 156 -11.03 0.45 -19.53
CA HIS A 156 -12.32 -0.24 -19.45
C HIS A 156 -13.51 0.71 -19.27
N GLY A 157 -13.30 2.04 -19.39
CA GLY A 157 -14.35 3.04 -19.23
C GLY A 157 -14.95 3.11 -17.84
N ILE A 158 -14.22 2.67 -16.82
CA ILE A 158 -14.62 2.80 -15.41
C ILE A 158 -14.19 4.19 -14.94
N PRO A 159 -15.13 5.04 -14.48
CA PRO A 159 -14.78 6.35 -13.94
C PRO A 159 -13.92 6.19 -12.68
N ALA A 160 -12.72 6.69 -12.72
CA ALA A 160 -11.85 6.82 -11.55
C ALA A 160 -11.09 8.12 -11.67
N ASP A 161 -11.33 9.02 -10.75
CA ASP A 161 -10.62 10.29 -10.71
C ASP A 161 -9.37 10.15 -9.84
N PHE A 162 -8.25 10.02 -10.52
CA PHE A 162 -6.92 10.14 -9.93
C PHE A 162 -6.28 11.42 -10.47
N PRO A 163 -6.71 12.62 -10.00
CA PRO A 163 -6.14 13.85 -10.50
C PRO A 163 -4.65 13.92 -10.17
N GLY A 164 -3.86 14.06 -11.21
CA GLY A 164 -2.44 14.40 -11.18
C GLY A 164 -2.25 15.84 -11.53
#